data_662045280318ef7bd291dc06c58c6bdc
#
_entry.id   662045280318ef7bd291dc06c58c6bdc
#
_cell.length_a   1.000
_cell.length_b   1.000
_cell.length_c   1.000
_cell.angle_alpha   90.00
_cell.angle_beta   90.00
_cell.angle_gamma   90.00
#
_symmetry.space_group_name_H-M   'P 1'
#
loop_
_entity.id
_entity.type
_entity.pdbx_description
1 polymer ?
#
loop_
_entity_poly.entity_id
_entity_poly.type
_entity_poly.pdbx_seq_one_letter_code
_entity_poly.pdbx_strand_id
1 'polypeptide(L)'
;MPLDVMLEEFDIVIEDDRWEAVDLETLAHAAARATLGQFGLDAETAEMTLLACDDARIAALNEDFRGKARATNVLSWPAVERGAVTPGGDPLPVAPGIDGMLELGDIAMAYETCAAEANAAAKPLNAHVTHLIVHGLLHLLGYDHEND
;
A
#
# COMPACT_ATOMS: atom_id res chain seq x y z
N MET A 1 -19.89 3.36 18.72
CA MET A 1 -20.31 2.02 18.67
C MET A 1 -19.31 1.17 17.87
N PRO A 2 -19.44 -0.11 17.96
CA PRO A 2 -18.39 -1.00 17.44
C PRO A 2 -18.12 -0.91 15.96
N LEU A 3 -19.05 -0.43 15.17
CA LEU A 3 -18.82 -0.30 13.75
C LEU A 3 -17.65 0.60 13.42
N ASP A 4 -17.49 1.67 14.20
CA ASP A 4 -16.40 2.61 13.95
C ASP A 4 -15.06 1.92 14.14
N VAL A 5 -15.00 1.06 15.14
CA VAL A 5 -13.77 0.33 15.40
C VAL A 5 -13.43 -0.58 14.24
N MET A 6 -14.44 -1.22 13.66
CA MET A 6 -14.21 -2.14 12.56
C MET A 6 -13.70 -1.46 11.31
N LEU A 7 -14.02 -0.17 11.13
CA LEU A 7 -13.55 0.57 9.98
C LEU A 7 -12.09 1.00 10.12
N GLU A 8 -11.53 0.85 11.31
CA GLU A 8 -10.16 1.27 11.58
C GLU A 8 -9.11 0.29 11.07
N GLU A 9 -9.52 -0.89 10.63
CA GLU A 9 -8.56 -1.88 10.16
C GLU A 9 -7.78 -1.39 8.95
N PHE A 10 -8.41 -0.55 8.12
CA PHE A 10 -7.70 0.07 7.00
C PHE A 10 -7.48 1.53 7.36
N ASP A 11 -6.35 1.82 7.99
CA ASP A 11 -6.02 3.16 8.43
C ASP A 11 -5.34 3.97 7.34
N ILE A 12 -5.80 5.21 7.15
CA ILE A 12 -5.14 6.14 6.24
C ILE A 12 -4.66 7.32 7.08
N VAL A 13 -3.35 7.50 7.13
CA VAL A 13 -2.71 8.56 7.91
C VAL A 13 -2.13 9.59 6.95
N ILE A 14 -2.64 10.81 7.01
CA ILE A 14 -2.18 11.89 6.13
C ILE A 14 -1.25 12.79 6.93
N GLU A 15 0.05 12.71 6.64
CA GLU A 15 1.05 13.57 7.27
C GLU A 15 1.29 14.85 6.48
N ASP A 16 1.12 14.81 5.17
CA ASP A 16 1.34 15.97 4.30
C ASP A 16 -0.01 16.45 3.78
N ASP A 17 -0.34 17.71 4.07
CA ASP A 17 -1.65 18.27 3.75
C ASP A 17 -1.95 18.28 2.25
N ARG A 18 -0.94 18.27 1.40
CA ARG A 18 -1.16 18.25 -0.05
C ARG A 18 -1.93 17.02 -0.50
N TRP A 19 -1.84 15.94 0.26
CA TRP A 19 -2.59 14.72 -0.03
C TRP A 19 -4.10 14.92 0.13
N GLU A 20 -4.53 15.96 0.82
CA GLU A 20 -5.96 16.22 1.00
C GLU A 20 -6.65 16.61 -0.31
N ALA A 21 -5.89 17.04 -1.32
CA ALA A 21 -6.45 17.31 -2.64
C ALA A 21 -6.78 16.01 -3.38
N VAL A 22 -6.27 14.88 -2.91
CA VAL A 22 -6.55 13.57 -3.46
C VAL A 22 -7.49 12.86 -2.49
N ASP A 23 -8.59 12.34 -3.00
CA ASP A 23 -9.53 11.60 -2.14
C ASP A 23 -8.98 10.21 -1.88
N LEU A 24 -7.95 10.15 -1.01
CA LEU A 24 -7.22 8.91 -0.74
C LEU A 24 -8.11 7.83 -0.16
N GLU A 25 -9.05 8.20 0.71
CA GLU A 25 -9.90 7.21 1.33
C GLU A 25 -10.71 6.45 0.28
N THR A 26 -11.33 7.17 -0.62
CA THR A 26 -12.11 6.56 -1.69
C THR A 26 -11.22 5.75 -2.62
N LEU A 27 -10.09 6.33 -3.04
CA LEU A 27 -9.18 5.65 -3.96
C LEU A 27 -8.60 4.38 -3.34
N ALA A 28 -8.16 4.47 -2.09
CA ALA A 28 -7.51 3.34 -1.44
C ALA A 28 -8.50 2.21 -1.17
N HIS A 29 -9.70 2.53 -0.72
CA HIS A 29 -10.70 1.50 -0.49
C HIS A 29 -11.15 0.83 -1.78
N ALA A 30 -11.31 1.61 -2.86
CA ALA A 30 -11.66 1.03 -4.15
C ALA A 30 -10.55 0.13 -4.69
N ALA A 31 -9.30 0.58 -4.56
CA ALA A 31 -8.15 -0.22 -5.00
C ALA A 31 -8.05 -1.51 -4.19
N ALA A 32 -8.27 -1.43 -2.89
CA ALA A 32 -8.19 -2.61 -2.02
C ALA A 32 -9.29 -3.62 -2.39
N ARG A 33 -10.53 -3.14 -2.56
CA ARG A 33 -11.61 -4.05 -2.93
C ARG A 33 -11.37 -4.73 -4.26
N ALA A 34 -10.89 -3.97 -5.25
CA ALA A 34 -10.64 -4.54 -6.57
C ALA A 34 -9.48 -5.53 -6.53
N THR A 35 -8.39 -5.16 -5.87
CA THR A 35 -7.19 -6.00 -5.83
C THR A 35 -7.41 -7.26 -5.02
N LEU A 36 -7.92 -7.12 -3.81
CA LEU A 36 -8.15 -8.28 -2.94
C LEU A 36 -9.25 -9.18 -3.49
N GLY A 37 -10.25 -8.59 -4.13
CA GLY A 37 -11.31 -9.38 -4.75
C GLY A 37 -10.82 -10.30 -5.84
N GLN A 38 -9.76 -9.92 -6.54
CA GLN A 38 -9.16 -10.78 -7.56
C GLN A 38 -8.61 -12.08 -6.97
N PHE A 39 -8.26 -12.06 -5.69
CA PHE A 39 -7.73 -13.23 -5.00
C PHE A 39 -8.77 -13.89 -4.10
N GLY A 40 -10.03 -13.48 -4.21
CA GLY A 40 -11.09 -14.04 -3.38
C GLY A 40 -11.01 -13.59 -1.93
N LEU A 41 -10.33 -12.47 -1.65
CA LEU A 41 -10.16 -11.97 -0.29
C LEU A 41 -11.13 -10.82 -0.03
N ASP A 42 -11.59 -10.72 1.22
CA ASP A 42 -12.53 -9.69 1.63
C ASP A 42 -11.77 -8.47 2.16
N ALA A 43 -11.86 -7.37 1.42
CA ALA A 43 -11.15 -6.13 1.79
C ALA A 43 -11.61 -5.61 3.15
N GLU A 44 -12.83 -5.94 3.58
CA GLU A 44 -13.34 -5.46 4.86
C GLU A 44 -12.61 -6.10 6.04
N THR A 45 -11.94 -7.22 5.82
CA THR A 45 -11.16 -7.87 6.87
C THR A 45 -9.68 -7.54 6.80
N ALA A 46 -9.27 -6.67 5.88
CA ALA A 46 -7.86 -6.35 5.69
C ALA A 46 -7.36 -5.39 6.77
N GLU A 47 -6.23 -5.74 7.37
CA GLU A 47 -5.53 -4.86 8.32
C GLU A 47 -4.32 -4.29 7.61
N MET A 48 -4.32 -2.98 7.39
CA MET A 48 -3.20 -2.30 6.76
C MET A 48 -3.25 -0.81 7.05
N THR A 49 -2.11 -0.16 6.89
CA THR A 49 -1.99 1.29 7.06
C THR A 49 -1.41 1.90 5.79
N LEU A 50 -2.02 2.98 5.34
CA LEU A 50 -1.50 3.77 4.23
C LEU A 50 -1.05 5.12 4.79
N LEU A 51 0.26 5.37 4.73
CA LEU A 51 0.84 6.63 5.19
C LEU A 51 1.07 7.54 3.99
N ALA A 52 0.39 8.68 3.98
CA ALA A 52 0.53 9.68 2.92
C ALA A 52 1.42 10.80 3.43
N CYS A 53 2.68 10.78 3.00
CA CYS A 53 3.72 11.65 3.54
C CYS A 53 4.44 12.43 2.44
N ASP A 54 5.59 13.01 2.77
CA ASP A 54 6.41 13.74 1.81
C ASP A 54 7.70 12.97 1.52
N ASP A 55 8.49 13.49 0.58
CA ASP A 55 9.74 12.86 0.17
C ASP A 55 10.73 12.74 1.32
N ALA A 56 10.80 13.76 2.17
CA ALA A 56 11.74 13.73 3.29
C ALA A 56 11.40 12.58 4.26
N ARG A 57 10.13 12.41 4.54
CA ARG A 57 9.67 11.36 5.44
C ARG A 57 9.94 9.98 4.85
N ILE A 58 9.66 9.80 3.57
CA ILE A 58 9.84 8.50 2.94
C ILE A 58 11.33 8.17 2.78
N ALA A 59 12.17 9.20 2.58
CA ALA A 59 13.61 8.99 2.55
C ALA A 59 14.11 8.47 3.89
N ALA A 60 13.61 9.01 4.98
CA ALA A 60 13.97 8.55 6.33
C ALA A 60 13.52 7.11 6.55
N LEU A 61 12.30 6.78 6.14
CA LEU A 61 11.80 5.41 6.25
C LEU A 61 12.61 4.44 5.40
N ASN A 62 12.99 4.87 4.20
CA ASN A 62 13.80 4.05 3.30
C ASN A 62 15.17 3.79 3.89
N GLU A 63 15.75 4.78 4.55
CA GLU A 63 17.04 4.62 5.22
C GLU A 63 16.93 3.64 6.38
N ASP A 64 15.90 3.78 7.21
CA ASP A 64 15.73 2.94 8.39
C ASP A 64 15.53 1.47 8.04
N PHE A 65 14.80 1.20 6.96
CA PHE A 65 14.39 -0.17 6.65
C PHE A 65 15.16 -0.80 5.49
N ARG A 66 15.77 0.01 4.62
CA ARG A 66 16.47 -0.51 3.45
C ARG A 66 17.90 0.02 3.33
N GLY A 67 18.31 0.90 4.22
CA GLY A 67 19.65 1.48 4.22
C GLY A 67 19.89 2.48 3.09
N LYS A 68 18.85 3.00 2.47
CA LYS A 68 18.95 3.92 1.34
C LYS A 68 18.24 5.23 1.68
N ALA A 69 19.01 6.28 1.97
CA ALA A 69 18.46 7.57 2.39
C ALA A 69 18.06 8.38 1.16
N ARG A 70 17.04 7.93 0.43
CA ARG A 70 16.54 8.69 -0.71
C ARG A 70 15.05 8.48 -0.87
N ALA A 71 14.42 9.46 -1.51
CA ALA A 71 12.99 9.42 -1.74
C ALA A 71 12.64 8.40 -2.83
N THR A 72 11.46 7.82 -2.70
CA THR A 72 10.87 6.96 -3.70
C THR A 72 9.37 7.26 -3.73
N ASN A 73 8.65 6.68 -4.68
CA ASN A 73 7.21 6.94 -4.79
C ASN A 73 6.41 6.19 -3.73
N VAL A 74 6.68 4.92 -3.56
CA VAL A 74 5.91 4.07 -2.65
C VAL A 74 6.85 3.05 -2.00
N LEU A 75 6.62 2.80 -0.72
CA LEU A 75 7.28 1.73 0.03
C LEU A 75 6.19 0.85 0.62
N SER A 76 6.45 -0.43 0.71
CA SER A 76 5.52 -1.37 1.33
C SER A 76 6.28 -2.35 2.20
N TRP A 77 5.67 -2.65 3.35
CA TRP A 77 6.25 -3.56 4.34
C TRP A 77 5.19 -4.62 4.64
N PRO A 78 5.35 -5.85 4.12
CA PRO A 78 4.41 -6.92 4.45
C PRO A 78 4.49 -7.25 5.94
N ALA A 79 3.33 -7.45 6.57
CA ALA A 79 3.30 -7.91 7.96
C ALA A 79 3.79 -9.34 8.07
N VAL A 80 3.55 -10.13 7.02
CA VAL A 80 3.99 -11.52 6.94
C VAL A 80 4.69 -11.70 5.61
N GLU A 81 5.88 -12.28 5.63
CA GLU A 81 6.62 -12.53 4.40
C GLU A 81 5.92 -13.62 3.59
N ARG A 82 5.44 -13.27 2.41
CA ARG A 82 4.68 -14.19 1.55
C ARG A 82 5.32 -14.41 0.19
N GLY A 83 6.57 -13.94 0.03
CA GLY A 83 7.25 -14.11 -1.24
C GLY A 83 7.38 -15.57 -1.62
N ALA A 84 7.42 -15.85 -2.94
CA ALA A 84 7.55 -17.21 -3.42
C ALA A 84 8.85 -17.83 -2.93
N VAL A 85 8.80 -19.13 -2.58
CA VAL A 85 10.00 -19.82 -2.13
C VAL A 85 10.96 -20.12 -3.29
N THR A 86 10.44 -20.11 -4.51
CA THR A 86 11.27 -20.28 -5.71
C THR A 86 10.99 -19.12 -6.66
N PRO A 87 12.02 -18.64 -7.36
CA PRO A 87 11.80 -17.53 -8.33
C PRO A 87 10.75 -17.92 -9.35
N GLY A 88 9.83 -17.00 -9.60
CA GLY A 88 8.74 -17.22 -10.56
C GLY A 88 7.62 -18.07 -10.03
N GLY A 89 7.70 -18.57 -8.80
CA GLY A 89 6.62 -19.36 -8.21
C GLY A 89 5.53 -18.47 -7.63
N ASP A 90 4.49 -19.12 -7.10
CA ASP A 90 3.40 -18.40 -6.48
C ASP A 90 3.76 -17.98 -5.06
N PRO A 91 3.28 -16.80 -4.62
CA PRO A 91 3.44 -16.40 -3.23
C PRO A 91 2.70 -17.34 -2.29
N LEU A 92 3.09 -17.29 -1.02
CA LEU A 92 2.39 -18.05 0.00
C LEU A 92 0.96 -17.52 0.13
N PRO A 93 -0.01 -18.39 0.40
CA PRO A 93 -1.40 -17.92 0.46
C PRO A 93 -1.65 -17.00 1.65
N VAL A 94 -2.57 -16.07 1.46
CA VAL A 94 -3.01 -15.18 2.52
C VAL A 94 -4.18 -15.86 3.23
N ALA A 95 -4.05 -16.00 4.55
CA ALA A 95 -5.09 -16.64 5.35
C ALA A 95 -5.44 -15.75 6.54
N PRO A 96 -6.72 -15.73 6.96
CA PRO A 96 -7.10 -14.96 8.13
C PRO A 96 -6.39 -15.45 9.38
N GLY A 97 -6.10 -14.51 10.29
CA GLY A 97 -5.58 -14.85 11.59
C GLY A 97 -6.67 -15.40 12.51
N ILE A 98 -6.32 -15.56 13.78
CA ILE A 98 -7.26 -16.08 14.77
C ILE A 98 -8.49 -15.18 14.90
N ASP A 99 -8.30 -13.87 14.72
CA ASP A 99 -9.38 -12.90 14.80
C ASP A 99 -10.18 -12.77 13.49
N GLY A 100 -9.86 -13.56 12.49
CA GLY A 100 -10.53 -13.49 11.20
C GLY A 100 -10.02 -12.38 10.29
N MET A 101 -8.97 -11.66 10.71
CA MET A 101 -8.45 -10.52 9.94
C MET A 101 -7.27 -10.94 9.08
N LEU A 102 -7.11 -10.24 7.96
CA LEU A 102 -5.99 -10.45 7.04
C LEU A 102 -4.92 -9.40 7.35
N GLU A 103 -3.82 -9.82 7.95
CA GLU A 103 -2.70 -8.93 8.24
C GLU A 103 -1.88 -8.70 6.99
N LEU A 104 -2.02 -7.52 6.38
CA LEU A 104 -1.33 -7.23 5.13
C LEU A 104 -0.03 -6.47 5.35
N GLY A 105 -0.06 -5.37 6.09
CA GLY A 105 1.14 -4.59 6.36
C GLY A 105 0.92 -3.11 6.15
N ASP A 106 1.99 -2.41 5.76
CA ASP A 106 1.99 -0.95 5.66
C ASP A 106 2.46 -0.50 4.30
N ILE A 107 1.87 0.59 3.81
CA ILE A 107 2.27 1.24 2.57
C ILE A 107 2.51 2.72 2.88
N ALA A 108 3.61 3.29 2.38
CA ALA A 108 3.87 4.72 2.48
C ALA A 108 4.06 5.30 1.09
N MET A 109 3.53 6.51 0.86
CA MET A 109 3.61 7.17 -0.44
C MET A 109 4.08 8.61 -0.24
N ALA A 110 5.01 9.06 -1.10
CA ALA A 110 5.60 10.38 -1.02
C ALA A 110 4.96 11.32 -2.05
N TYR A 111 4.42 12.43 -1.59
CA TYR A 111 3.64 13.31 -2.44
C TYR A 111 4.44 13.88 -3.62
N GLU A 112 5.62 14.46 -3.37
CA GLU A 112 6.37 15.13 -4.42
C GLU A 112 6.77 14.16 -5.53
N THR A 113 7.27 12.99 -5.15
CA THR A 113 7.67 12.00 -6.14
C THR A 113 6.47 11.50 -6.95
N CYS A 114 5.36 11.22 -6.27
CA CYS A 114 4.15 10.77 -6.97
C CYS A 114 3.61 11.83 -7.92
N ALA A 115 3.59 13.09 -7.48
CA ALA A 115 3.09 14.17 -8.32
C ALA A 115 4.00 14.40 -9.52
N ALA A 116 5.32 14.34 -9.31
CA ALA A 116 6.27 14.51 -10.41
C ALA A 116 6.16 13.41 -11.45
N GLU A 117 5.97 12.17 -10.97
CA GLU A 117 5.83 11.04 -11.89
C GLU A 117 4.54 11.13 -12.69
N ALA A 118 3.45 11.51 -12.04
CA ALA A 118 2.16 11.68 -12.73
C ALA A 118 2.27 12.74 -13.81
N ASN A 119 2.90 13.86 -13.47
CA ASN A 119 3.10 14.96 -14.41
C ASN A 119 3.98 14.53 -15.58
N ALA A 120 5.07 13.84 -15.31
CA ALA A 120 5.97 13.36 -16.36
C ALA A 120 5.29 12.38 -17.30
N ALA A 121 4.36 11.57 -16.77
CA ALA A 121 3.63 10.59 -17.57
C ALA A 121 2.36 11.16 -18.20
N ALA A 122 2.07 12.45 -17.96
CA ALA A 122 0.85 13.12 -18.44
C ALA A 122 -0.41 12.40 -17.96
N LYS A 123 -0.41 11.96 -16.72
CA LYS A 123 -1.54 11.26 -16.11
C LYS A 123 -2.10 12.08 -14.95
N PRO A 124 -3.42 11.98 -14.69
CA PRO A 124 -3.96 12.58 -13.47
C PRO A 124 -3.30 11.97 -12.23
N LEU A 125 -3.09 12.79 -11.22
CA LEU A 125 -2.43 12.32 -9.99
C LEU A 125 -3.20 11.17 -9.36
N ASN A 126 -4.52 11.25 -9.29
CA ASN A 126 -5.31 10.21 -8.65
C ASN A 126 -5.22 8.88 -9.40
N ALA A 127 -5.09 8.91 -10.73
CA ALA A 127 -4.90 7.67 -11.49
C ALA A 127 -3.56 7.03 -11.18
N HIS A 128 -2.50 7.84 -11.09
CA HIS A 128 -1.18 7.35 -10.75
C HIS A 128 -1.13 6.81 -9.32
N VAL A 129 -1.76 7.52 -8.40
CA VAL A 129 -1.83 7.10 -7.00
C VAL A 129 -2.55 5.76 -6.89
N THR A 130 -3.67 5.60 -7.58
CA THR A 130 -4.41 4.32 -7.58
C THR A 130 -3.50 3.18 -8.05
N HIS A 131 -2.75 3.42 -9.12
CA HIS A 131 -1.83 2.42 -9.66
C HIS A 131 -0.78 2.03 -8.60
N LEU A 132 -0.22 3.01 -7.89
CA LEU A 132 0.80 2.75 -6.88
C LEU A 132 0.22 2.00 -5.68
N ILE A 133 -1.01 2.30 -5.30
CA ILE A 133 -1.66 1.58 -4.20
C ILE A 133 -1.86 0.11 -4.59
N VAL A 134 -2.33 -0.14 -5.81
CA VAL A 134 -2.48 -1.51 -6.29
C VAL A 134 -1.13 -2.23 -6.28
N HIS A 135 -0.09 -1.54 -6.75
CA HIS A 135 1.26 -2.11 -6.76
C HIS A 135 1.72 -2.47 -5.35
N GLY A 136 1.50 -1.56 -4.39
CA GLY A 136 1.86 -1.82 -3.00
C GLY A 136 1.07 -2.98 -2.41
N LEU A 137 -0.22 -3.07 -2.72
CA LEU A 137 -1.04 -4.17 -2.24
C LEU A 137 -0.56 -5.51 -2.76
N LEU A 138 -0.22 -5.57 -4.05
CA LEU A 138 0.31 -6.80 -4.62
C LEU A 138 1.61 -7.21 -3.93
N HIS A 139 2.44 -6.22 -3.60
CA HIS A 139 3.68 -6.48 -2.88
C HIS A 139 3.39 -7.05 -1.48
N LEU A 140 2.39 -6.50 -0.78
CA LEU A 140 2.00 -7.02 0.53
C LEU A 140 1.50 -8.45 0.44
N LEU A 141 0.89 -8.82 -0.68
CA LEU A 141 0.40 -10.17 -0.91
C LEU A 141 1.52 -11.13 -1.32
N GLY A 142 2.73 -10.64 -1.50
CA GLY A 142 3.87 -11.46 -1.82
C GLY A 142 4.31 -11.44 -3.28
N TYR A 143 3.66 -10.63 -4.10
CA TYR A 143 4.04 -10.51 -5.51
C TYR A 143 5.11 -9.44 -5.64
N ASP A 144 6.33 -9.87 -5.86
CA ASP A 144 7.49 -9.00 -6.00
C ASP A 144 7.87 -8.95 -7.47
N HIS A 145 7.88 -7.73 -8.04
CA HIS A 145 8.15 -7.59 -9.48
C HIS A 145 9.55 -8.11 -9.86
N GLU A 146 10.44 -8.23 -8.90
CA GLU A 146 11.76 -8.77 -9.17
C GLU A 146 11.74 -10.27 -9.42
N ASN A 147 10.65 -10.92 -9.04
CA ASN A 147 10.50 -12.36 -9.22
C ASN A 147 9.49 -12.71 -10.30
N ASP A 148 9.00 -11.71 -10.98
CA ASP A 148 8.01 -11.91 -12.05
C ASP A 148 8.63 -12.45 -13.32
#